data_094fce0ffe5567c56045aa95aa58f42b
#
_entry.id   094fce0ffe5567c56045aa95aa58f42b
#
_cell.length_a   1.000
_cell.length_b   1.000
_cell.length_c   1.000
_cell.angle_alpha   90.00
_cell.angle_beta   90.00
_cell.angle_gamma   90.00
#
_symmetry.space_group_name_H-M   'P 1'
#
loop_
_entity.id
_entity.type
_entity.pdbx_description
1 polymer ?
#
loop_
_entity_poly.entity_id
_entity_poly.type
_entity_poly.pdbx_seq_one_letter_code
_entity_poly.pdbx_strand_id
1 'polypeptide(L)'
;MRYLAIDLGAKRTGLAAGDDVVRLVQPVEVIDVPRGPALAEALARAVERHGPDALVIGLPLNMDGSEGAAAAEVRAFGATIAARTGLAVHFHDERLSSFEADQRMARTGRTHREKKQLRDALAACAILEAYLAETG
;
A
#
# COMPACT_ATOMS: atom_id res chain seq x y z
N MET A 1 -10.50 5.58 13.22
CA MET A 1 -9.21 4.87 13.09
C MET A 1 -8.52 5.30 11.82
N ARG A 2 -7.25 5.64 11.93
CA ARG A 2 -6.44 6.07 10.80
C ARG A 2 -5.63 4.89 10.27
N TYR A 3 -5.55 4.79 8.94
CA TYR A 3 -4.84 3.71 8.26
C TYR A 3 -3.74 4.25 7.36
N LEU A 4 -2.66 3.49 7.27
CA LEU A 4 -1.63 3.69 6.24
C LEU A 4 -1.65 2.44 5.36
N ALA A 5 -1.92 2.64 4.08
CA ALA A 5 -1.91 1.55 3.10
C ALA A 5 -0.55 1.46 2.44
N ILE A 6 -0.11 0.25 2.19
CA ILE A 6 1.22 -0.05 1.65
C ILE A 6 1.06 -0.95 0.43
N ASP A 7 1.54 -0.48 -0.71
CA ASP A 7 1.62 -1.28 -1.93
C ASP A 7 3.08 -1.67 -2.15
N LEU A 8 3.41 -2.92 -1.80
CA LEU A 8 4.79 -3.43 -1.89
C LEU A 8 5.13 -3.83 -3.33
N GLY A 9 5.81 -2.95 -4.03
CA GLY A 9 6.35 -3.26 -5.35
C GLY A 9 7.72 -3.93 -5.25
N ALA A 10 8.27 -4.36 -6.39
CA ALA A 10 9.58 -4.99 -6.44
C ALA A 10 10.72 -3.99 -6.17
N LYS A 11 10.57 -2.76 -6.66
CA LYS A 11 11.59 -1.71 -6.55
C LYS A 11 11.14 -0.52 -5.72
N ARG A 12 9.85 -0.25 -5.67
CA ARG A 12 9.28 0.91 -4.98
C ARG A 12 8.05 0.50 -4.21
N THR A 13 7.79 1.23 -3.13
CA THR A 13 6.63 0.99 -2.27
C THR A 13 5.82 2.27 -2.20
N GLY A 14 4.55 2.20 -2.57
CA GLY A 14 3.62 3.33 -2.50
C GLY A 14 2.89 3.35 -1.18
N LEU A 15 2.66 4.54 -0.63
CA LEU A 15 1.94 4.73 0.62
C LEU A 15 0.76 5.67 0.43
N ALA A 16 -0.35 5.34 1.08
CA ALA A 16 -1.55 6.18 1.12
C ALA A 16 -2.08 6.23 2.55
N ALA A 17 -2.68 7.35 2.91
CA ALA A 17 -3.29 7.53 4.23
C ALA A 17 -4.78 7.77 4.10
N GLY A 18 -5.55 7.28 5.06
CA GLY A 18 -6.99 7.47 5.08
C GLY A 18 -7.58 7.14 6.44
N ASP A 19 -8.86 7.43 6.60
CA ASP A 19 -9.58 7.33 7.85
C ASP A 19 -10.95 6.70 7.59
N ASP A 20 -11.38 5.79 8.46
CA ASP A 20 -12.64 5.08 8.28
C ASP A 20 -13.87 5.90 8.67
N VAL A 21 -13.68 7.04 9.30
CA VAL A 21 -14.78 7.96 9.65
C VAL A 21 -15.03 8.95 8.51
N VAL A 22 -13.98 9.70 8.12
CA VAL A 22 -14.06 10.68 7.05
C VAL A 22 -14.04 10.02 5.68
N ARG A 23 -13.35 8.87 5.57
CA ARG A 23 -13.18 8.09 4.33
C ARG A 23 -12.45 8.84 3.21
N LEU A 24 -11.67 9.83 3.58
CA LEU A 24 -10.80 10.53 2.65
C LEU A 24 -9.47 9.78 2.55
N VAL A 25 -9.11 9.36 1.33
CA VAL A 25 -7.87 8.62 1.07
C VAL A 25 -7.02 9.46 0.14
N GLN A 26 -5.74 9.62 0.47
CA GLN A 26 -4.82 10.39 -0.35
C GLN A 26 -3.44 9.74 -0.41
N PRO A 27 -2.73 9.91 -1.54
CA PRO A 27 -1.36 9.43 -1.63
C PRO A 27 -0.45 10.27 -0.72
N VAL A 28 0.51 9.63 -0.05
CA VAL A 28 1.38 10.38 0.88
C VAL A 28 2.85 10.30 0.52
N GLU A 29 3.34 9.17 0.03
CA GLU A 29 4.74 9.10 -0.44
C GLU A 29 5.01 7.81 -1.21
N VAL A 30 6.15 7.79 -1.89
CA VAL A 30 6.69 6.59 -2.53
C VAL A 30 8.09 6.39 -1.97
N ILE A 31 8.37 5.19 -1.48
CA ILE A 31 9.68 4.83 -0.94
C ILE A 31 10.44 4.06 -2.02
N ASP A 32 11.53 4.63 -2.50
CA ASP A 32 12.34 4.06 -3.57
C ASP A 32 13.47 3.21 -3.00
N VAL A 33 13.09 2.17 -2.26
CA VAL A 33 14.01 1.22 -1.61
C VAL A 33 13.53 -0.19 -1.92
N PRO A 34 14.40 -1.09 -2.41
CA PRO A 34 14.00 -2.47 -2.69
C PRO A 34 13.55 -3.19 -1.42
N ARG A 35 12.76 -4.23 -1.59
CA ARG A 35 12.28 -5.04 -0.48
C ARG A 35 13.46 -5.65 0.29
N GLY A 36 13.41 -5.54 1.62
CA GLY A 36 14.45 -6.03 2.50
C GLY A 36 14.49 -5.26 3.81
N PRO A 37 15.54 -5.47 4.63
CA PRO A 37 15.66 -4.81 5.93
C PRO A 37 15.65 -3.28 5.86
N ALA A 38 16.26 -2.70 4.82
CA ALA A 38 16.27 -1.25 4.63
C ALA A 38 14.86 -0.71 4.40
N LEU A 39 14.03 -1.44 3.65
CA LEU A 39 12.64 -1.05 3.43
C LEU A 39 11.84 -1.15 4.73
N ALA A 40 12.05 -2.19 5.53
CA ALA A 40 11.39 -2.33 6.82
C ALA A 40 11.67 -1.13 7.72
N GLU A 41 12.94 -0.67 7.77
CA GLU A 41 13.31 0.53 8.52
C GLU A 41 12.65 1.79 7.97
N ALA A 42 12.65 1.95 6.63
CA ALA A 42 12.02 3.10 5.99
C ALA A 42 10.52 3.15 6.28
N LEU A 43 9.86 2.00 6.26
CA LEU A 43 8.43 1.91 6.59
C LEU A 43 8.15 2.21 8.06
N ALA A 44 9.00 1.76 8.96
CA ALA A 44 8.85 2.08 10.38
C ALA A 44 8.93 3.60 10.61
N ARG A 45 9.85 4.28 9.91
CA ARG A 45 9.95 5.74 9.98
C ARG A 45 8.73 6.43 9.39
N ALA A 46 8.19 5.91 8.29
CA ALA A 46 6.97 6.44 7.69
C ALA A 46 5.78 6.30 8.64
N VAL A 47 5.69 5.18 9.34
CA VAL A 47 4.66 4.97 10.37
C VAL A 47 4.78 6.03 11.46
N GLU A 48 5.99 6.34 11.91
CA GLU A 48 6.20 7.40 12.90
C GLU A 48 5.76 8.77 12.37
N ARG A 49 6.09 9.07 11.11
CA ARG A 49 5.74 10.37 10.49
C ARG A 49 4.24 10.55 10.33
N HIS A 50 3.54 9.50 9.89
CA HIS A 50 2.12 9.61 9.55
C HIS A 50 1.19 9.24 10.69
N GLY A 51 1.66 8.50 11.67
CA GLY A 51 0.93 8.16 12.89
C GLY A 51 -0.36 7.39 12.68
N PRO A 52 -0.38 6.31 11.85
CA PRO A 52 -1.59 5.52 11.67
C PRO A 52 -1.87 4.66 12.90
N ASP A 53 -3.12 4.22 13.04
CA ASP A 53 -3.52 3.26 14.08
C ASP A 53 -3.36 1.83 13.62
N ALA A 54 -3.42 1.59 12.31
CA ALA A 54 -3.27 0.26 11.72
C ALA A 54 -2.73 0.37 10.29
N LEU A 55 -2.24 -0.74 9.76
CA LEU A 55 -1.67 -0.82 8.42
C LEU A 55 -2.51 -1.74 7.54
N VAL A 56 -2.58 -1.41 6.24
CA VAL A 56 -3.23 -2.24 5.23
C VAL A 56 -2.21 -2.50 4.14
N ILE A 57 -1.93 -3.77 3.84
CA ILE A 57 -0.97 -4.15 2.80
C ILE A 57 -1.72 -4.88 1.70
N GLY A 58 -1.49 -4.46 0.45
CA GLY A 58 -2.04 -5.14 -0.71
C GLY A 58 -1.45 -6.54 -0.85
N LEU A 59 -2.30 -7.56 -0.98
CA LEU A 59 -1.88 -8.96 -1.09
C LEU A 59 -1.98 -9.40 -2.54
N PRO A 60 -0.87 -9.77 -3.19
CA PRO A 60 -0.88 -10.19 -4.59
C PRO A 60 -1.39 -11.63 -4.72
N LEU A 61 -2.64 -11.76 -5.12
CA LEU A 61 -3.25 -13.08 -5.32
C LEU A 61 -3.11 -13.53 -6.78
N ASN A 62 -3.15 -14.86 -6.98
CA ASN A 62 -3.25 -15.43 -8.31
C ASN A 62 -4.62 -15.10 -8.90
N MET A 63 -4.77 -15.26 -10.22
CA MET A 63 -6.02 -14.92 -10.91
C MET A 63 -7.23 -15.70 -10.38
N ASP A 64 -7.01 -16.92 -9.86
CA ASP A 64 -8.06 -17.73 -9.27
C ASP A 64 -8.35 -17.41 -7.80
N GLY A 65 -7.67 -16.41 -7.25
CA GLY A 65 -7.84 -16.00 -5.85
C GLY A 65 -6.95 -16.74 -4.87
N SER A 66 -6.16 -17.72 -5.32
CA SER A 66 -5.26 -18.45 -4.44
C SER A 66 -3.99 -17.65 -4.12
N GLU A 67 -3.31 -18.02 -3.04
CA GLU A 67 -2.05 -17.41 -2.64
C GLU A 67 -0.88 -18.23 -3.15
N GLY A 68 0.01 -17.56 -3.88
CA GLY A 68 1.25 -18.18 -4.36
C GLY A 68 2.46 -17.64 -3.60
N ALA A 69 3.64 -17.77 -4.23
CA ALA A 69 4.91 -17.34 -3.62
C ALA A 69 4.93 -15.83 -3.31
N ALA A 70 4.37 -15.01 -4.20
CA ALA A 70 4.33 -13.56 -4.00
C ALA A 70 3.50 -13.18 -2.76
N ALA A 71 2.35 -13.82 -2.57
CA ALA A 71 1.52 -13.59 -1.40
C ALA A 71 2.23 -14.02 -0.12
N ALA A 72 2.93 -15.16 -0.15
CA ALA A 72 3.69 -15.66 0.99
C ALA A 72 4.80 -14.67 1.39
N GLU A 73 5.50 -14.09 0.42
CA GLU A 73 6.54 -13.09 0.68
C GLU A 73 5.95 -11.82 1.32
N VAL A 74 4.81 -11.36 0.83
CA VAL A 74 4.14 -10.17 1.36
C VAL A 74 3.65 -10.42 2.78
N ARG A 75 3.09 -11.59 3.06
CA ARG A 75 2.67 -11.92 4.42
C ARG A 75 3.85 -11.98 5.39
N ALA A 76 4.96 -12.57 4.97
CA ALA A 76 6.17 -12.62 5.80
C ALA A 76 6.72 -11.22 6.08
N PHE A 77 6.74 -10.36 5.06
CA PHE A 77 7.19 -8.97 5.22
C PHE A 77 6.23 -8.20 6.13
N GLY A 78 4.92 -8.41 5.97
CA GLY A 78 3.90 -7.80 6.82
C GLY A 78 4.06 -8.19 8.29
N ALA A 79 4.41 -9.44 8.56
CA ALA A 79 4.68 -9.89 9.93
C ALA A 79 5.89 -9.16 10.53
N THR A 80 6.94 -8.94 9.73
CA THR A 80 8.12 -8.17 10.13
C THR A 80 7.73 -6.74 10.47
N ILE A 81 6.91 -6.09 9.64
CA ILE A 81 6.45 -4.72 9.87
C ILE A 81 5.56 -4.65 11.11
N ALA A 82 4.65 -5.61 11.30
CA ALA A 82 3.80 -5.66 12.49
C ALA A 82 4.64 -5.75 13.77
N ALA A 83 5.65 -6.61 13.78
CA ALA A 83 6.54 -6.76 14.92
C ALA A 83 7.37 -5.48 15.17
N ARG A 84 7.81 -4.83 14.09
CA ARG A 84 8.66 -3.63 14.17
C ARG A 84 7.89 -2.40 14.64
N THR A 85 6.64 -2.26 14.24
CA THR A 85 5.81 -1.07 14.54
C THR A 85 4.86 -1.27 15.71
N GLY A 86 4.54 -2.49 16.07
CA GLY A 86 3.53 -2.80 17.08
C GLY A 86 2.09 -2.60 16.61
N LEU A 87 1.89 -2.34 15.31
CA LEU A 87 0.56 -2.09 14.76
C LEU A 87 -0.04 -3.34 14.12
N ALA A 88 -1.37 -3.43 14.12
CA ALA A 88 -2.06 -4.48 13.39
C ALA A 88 -1.87 -4.28 11.89
N VAL A 89 -1.65 -5.38 11.17
CA VAL A 89 -1.50 -5.38 9.71
C VAL A 89 -2.67 -6.18 9.12
N HIS A 90 -3.42 -5.54 8.22
CA HIS A 90 -4.51 -6.16 7.49
C HIS A 90 -4.08 -6.34 6.03
N PHE A 91 -4.40 -7.49 5.45
CA PHE A 91 -4.08 -7.75 4.05
C PHE A 91 -5.35 -7.62 3.21
N HIS A 92 -5.21 -7.04 2.03
CA HIS A 92 -6.34 -6.85 1.13
C HIS A 92 -5.95 -7.25 -0.29
N ASP A 93 -6.86 -7.92 -1.00
CA ASP A 93 -6.66 -8.34 -2.39
C ASP A 93 -6.41 -7.13 -3.29
N GLU A 94 -5.25 -7.09 -3.95
CA GLU A 94 -4.85 -5.94 -4.79
C GLU A 94 -5.06 -6.15 -6.29
N ARG A 95 -5.72 -7.25 -6.71
CA ARG A 95 -5.78 -7.62 -8.14
C ARG A 95 -6.27 -6.52 -9.07
N LEU A 96 -7.17 -5.66 -8.62
CA LEU A 96 -7.74 -4.60 -9.45
C LEU A 96 -7.20 -3.19 -9.13
N SER A 97 -6.33 -3.07 -8.14
CA SER A 97 -5.82 -1.76 -7.69
C SER A 97 -5.00 -1.04 -8.77
N SER A 98 -4.17 -1.79 -9.49
CA SER A 98 -3.32 -1.22 -10.55
C SER A 98 -4.16 -0.63 -11.69
N PHE A 99 -5.26 -1.28 -12.03
CA PHE A 99 -6.17 -0.81 -13.07
C PHE A 99 -6.77 0.56 -12.70
N GLU A 100 -7.25 0.70 -11.47
CA GLU A 100 -7.81 1.96 -11.00
C GLU A 100 -6.74 3.08 -10.95
N ALA A 101 -5.53 2.74 -10.51
CA ALA A 101 -4.43 3.69 -10.49
C ALA A 101 -4.07 4.18 -11.89
N ASP A 102 -4.04 3.28 -12.87
CA ASP A 102 -3.77 3.63 -14.27
C ASP A 102 -4.84 4.57 -14.83
N GLN A 103 -6.10 4.34 -14.50
CA GLN A 103 -7.18 5.22 -14.93
C GLN A 103 -7.05 6.63 -14.35
N ARG A 104 -6.69 6.73 -13.08
CA ARG A 104 -6.47 8.02 -12.43
C ARG A 104 -5.30 8.77 -13.08
N MET A 105 -4.22 8.07 -13.37
CA MET A 105 -3.04 8.66 -14.01
C MET A 105 -3.33 9.19 -15.41
N ALA A 106 -4.18 8.53 -16.18
CA ALA A 106 -4.52 8.95 -17.52
C ALA A 106 -5.11 10.37 -17.58
N ARG A 107 -5.62 10.87 -16.46
CA ARG A 107 -6.25 12.19 -16.36
C ARG A 107 -5.31 13.29 -15.89
N THR A 108 -4.07 12.96 -15.53
CA THR A 108 -3.18 13.91 -14.85
C THR A 108 -2.29 14.74 -15.78
N GLY A 109 -2.02 14.25 -16.99
CA GLY A 109 -1.12 14.93 -17.91
C GLY A 109 0.33 15.02 -17.46
N ARG A 110 0.73 14.21 -16.49
CA ARG A 110 2.08 14.25 -15.92
C ARG A 110 3.12 13.57 -16.82
N THR A 111 4.40 13.86 -16.57
CA THR A 111 5.49 13.22 -17.29
C THR A 111 5.53 11.72 -16.98
N HIS A 112 6.24 10.95 -17.82
CA HIS A 112 6.35 9.51 -17.63
C HIS A 112 6.95 9.13 -16.25
N ARG A 113 7.98 9.85 -15.82
CA ARG A 113 8.62 9.61 -14.52
C ARG A 113 7.68 9.95 -13.36
N GLU A 114 6.99 11.09 -13.44
CA GLU A 114 6.02 11.51 -12.45
C GLU A 114 4.85 10.53 -12.35
N LYS A 115 4.36 10.06 -13.51
CA LYS A 115 3.31 9.06 -13.58
C LYS A 115 3.72 7.76 -12.88
N LYS A 116 4.97 7.35 -13.06
CA LYS A 116 5.48 6.12 -12.48
C LYS A 116 5.50 6.16 -10.95
N GLN A 117 5.95 7.29 -10.38
CA GLN A 117 5.93 7.50 -8.94
C GLN A 117 4.51 7.66 -8.40
N LEU A 118 3.71 8.47 -9.07
CA LEU A 118 2.32 8.69 -8.68
C LEU A 118 1.52 7.38 -8.73
N ARG A 119 1.78 6.53 -9.72
CA ARG A 119 1.11 5.25 -9.86
C ARG A 119 1.25 4.37 -8.62
N ASP A 120 2.45 4.29 -8.04
CA ASP A 120 2.69 3.48 -6.85
C ASP A 120 1.87 3.98 -5.66
N ALA A 121 1.81 5.30 -5.49
CA ALA A 121 1.02 5.90 -4.41
C ALA A 121 -0.49 5.77 -4.68
N LEU A 122 -0.92 5.91 -5.94
CA LEU A 122 -2.32 5.74 -6.31
C LEU A 122 -2.77 4.28 -6.18
N ALA A 123 -1.87 3.32 -6.42
CA ALA A 123 -2.17 1.92 -6.18
C ALA A 123 -2.44 1.67 -4.68
N ALA A 124 -1.66 2.30 -3.81
CA ALA A 124 -1.91 2.23 -2.37
C ALA A 124 -3.25 2.88 -2.00
N CYS A 125 -3.62 3.98 -2.63
CA CYS A 125 -4.94 4.61 -2.44
C CYS A 125 -6.05 3.63 -2.82
N ALA A 126 -5.94 2.96 -3.95
CA ALA A 126 -6.95 2.01 -4.41
C ALA A 126 -7.12 0.84 -3.43
N ILE A 127 -6.01 0.34 -2.88
CA ILE A 127 -6.03 -0.70 -1.85
C ILE A 127 -6.82 -0.23 -0.63
N LEU A 128 -6.52 0.97 -0.15
CA LEU A 128 -7.17 1.50 1.06
C LEU A 128 -8.65 1.81 0.81
N GLU A 129 -8.98 2.40 -0.32
CA GLU A 129 -10.38 2.67 -0.67
C GLU A 129 -11.20 1.38 -0.72
N ALA A 130 -10.67 0.33 -1.33
CA ALA A 130 -11.33 -0.97 -1.40
C ALA A 130 -11.46 -1.60 -0.02
N TYR A 131 -10.43 -1.52 0.80
CA TYR A 131 -10.47 -2.04 2.17
C TYR A 131 -11.54 -1.34 3.01
N LEU A 132 -11.61 -0.01 2.95
CA LEU A 132 -12.60 0.76 3.68
C LEU A 132 -14.02 0.48 3.19
N ALA A 133 -14.19 0.26 1.90
CA ALA A 133 -15.50 -0.08 1.33
C ALA A 133 -16.02 -1.43 1.84
N GLU A 134 -15.13 -2.42 2.02
CA GLU A 134 -15.51 -3.74 2.49
C GLU A 134 -15.77 -3.78 4.00
N THR A 135 -15.02 -2.99 4.77
CA THR A 135 -15.12 -3.00 6.23
C THR A 135 -16.11 -1.98 6.77
N GLY A 136 -16.52 -1.06 5.93
CA GLY A 136 -17.48 -0.04 6.29
C GLY A 136 -18.89 -0.47 6.01
#